data_dc22166d55f4528fb64790d4f9ce0b20
#
_entry.id   dc22166d55f4528fb64790d4f9ce0b20
#
_cell.length_a   1.000
_cell.length_b   1.000
_cell.length_c   1.000
_cell.angle_alpha   90.00
_cell.angle_beta   90.00
_cell.angle_gamma   90.00
#
_symmetry.space_group_name_H-M   'P 1'
#
loop_
_entity.id
_entity.type
_entity.pdbx_description
1 polymer ?
#
loop_
_entity_poly.entity_id
_entity_poly.type
_entity_poly.pdbx_seq_one_letter_code
_entity_poly.pdbx_strand_id
1 'polypeptide(L)'
;MERDEKKLSVAQAEEITGVTRQQVDRMKFRLHDLEKFRRELLGPAYLTAQLATPDNHRAEGTGNNQWHTPAQYIAMARKVLGKIDLDPASSDAAQKAVKATTYFTGTTPDDNGLKQPWYGRVWLNPPYSPKDIAAFVEKMCAEYKSKRVRAAIMLTHNYTDSGWFQGAAPIAKAICFPKTRIRFEDPDGVPCSPTQGQAFFYFGRNASKFIRVFGEIGIIVRPI
;
A
#
# COMPACT_ATOMS: atom_id res chain seq x y z
N MET A 1 -37.44 -8.84 -12.96
CA MET A 1 -37.96 -7.89 -11.94
C MET A 1 -37.05 -6.65 -12.05
N GLU A 2 -37.44 -5.73 -12.93
CA GLU A 2 -36.77 -4.43 -13.09
C GLU A 2 -37.00 -3.63 -11.81
N ARG A 3 -35.90 -3.16 -11.21
CA ARG A 3 -35.97 -2.19 -10.12
C ARG A 3 -36.30 -0.83 -10.74
N ASP A 4 -37.49 -0.35 -10.44
CA ASP A 4 -37.91 1.02 -10.74
C ASP A 4 -37.00 1.99 -9.97
N GLU A 5 -35.97 2.49 -10.61
CA GLU A 5 -35.12 3.58 -10.07
C GLU A 5 -35.98 4.85 -10.07
N LYS A 6 -36.63 5.13 -8.94
CA LYS A 6 -37.30 6.42 -8.70
C LYS A 6 -36.26 7.54 -8.84
N LYS A 7 -36.24 8.21 -9.98
CA LYS A 7 -35.49 9.44 -10.18
C LYS A 7 -35.98 10.49 -9.18
N LEU A 8 -35.09 10.87 -8.25
CA LEU A 8 -35.34 11.97 -7.32
C LEU A 8 -35.57 13.27 -8.09
N SER A 9 -36.61 14.03 -7.73
CA SER A 9 -36.80 15.39 -8.27
C SER A 9 -35.71 16.31 -7.73
N VAL A 10 -35.44 17.42 -8.44
CA VAL A 10 -34.44 18.41 -8.03
C VAL A 10 -34.72 18.94 -6.61
N ALA A 11 -35.99 19.16 -6.28
CA ALA A 11 -36.41 19.64 -4.95
C ALA A 11 -36.08 18.60 -3.83
N GLN A 12 -36.29 17.32 -4.11
CA GLN A 12 -35.91 16.26 -3.15
C GLN A 12 -34.40 16.13 -2.98
N ALA A 13 -33.61 16.36 -4.05
CA ALA A 13 -32.16 16.35 -3.96
C ALA A 13 -31.62 17.56 -3.17
N GLU A 14 -32.24 18.75 -3.30
CA GLU A 14 -31.93 19.94 -2.50
C GLU A 14 -32.21 19.72 -1.01
N GLU A 15 -33.34 19.09 -0.69
CA GLU A 15 -33.73 18.80 0.70
C GLU A 15 -32.78 17.80 1.38
N ILE A 16 -32.34 16.76 0.65
CA ILE A 16 -31.47 15.71 1.18
C ILE A 16 -30.01 16.14 1.28
N THR A 17 -29.53 16.95 0.30
CA THR A 17 -28.08 17.25 0.17
C THR A 17 -27.70 18.66 0.59
N GLY A 18 -28.66 19.57 0.76
CA GLY A 18 -28.42 21.00 1.00
C GLY A 18 -27.80 21.72 -0.21
N VAL A 19 -27.74 21.07 -1.38
CA VAL A 19 -27.16 21.64 -2.63
C VAL A 19 -28.23 22.38 -3.40
N THR A 20 -28.05 23.67 -3.67
CA THR A 20 -29.05 24.48 -4.35
C THR A 20 -29.24 24.08 -5.81
N ARG A 21 -30.44 24.34 -6.35
CA ARG A 21 -30.78 24.09 -7.76
C ARG A 21 -29.76 24.64 -8.75
N GLN A 22 -29.26 25.87 -8.49
CA GLN A 22 -28.20 26.48 -9.32
C GLN A 22 -26.88 25.70 -9.29
N GLN A 23 -26.52 25.11 -8.18
CA GLN A 23 -25.33 24.27 -8.05
C GLN A 23 -25.50 22.94 -8.80
N VAL A 24 -26.68 22.34 -8.72
CA VAL A 24 -27.02 21.13 -9.47
C VAL A 24 -27.01 21.39 -10.98
N ASP A 25 -27.56 22.50 -11.44
CA ASP A 25 -27.59 22.86 -12.86
C ASP A 25 -26.20 23.21 -13.39
N ARG A 26 -25.34 23.87 -12.60
CA ARG A 26 -23.92 24.07 -12.93
C ARG A 26 -23.13 22.76 -13.01
N MET A 27 -23.42 21.80 -12.14
CA MET A 27 -22.79 20.49 -12.19
C MET A 27 -23.26 19.69 -13.42
N LYS A 28 -24.54 19.71 -13.74
CA LYS A 28 -25.09 19.06 -14.95
C LYS A 28 -24.49 19.65 -16.22
N PHE A 29 -24.38 20.98 -16.31
CA PHE A 29 -23.77 21.66 -17.43
C PHE A 29 -22.31 21.28 -17.61
N ARG A 30 -21.52 21.26 -16.52
CA ARG A 30 -20.11 20.85 -16.58
C ARG A 30 -19.93 19.38 -16.94
N LEU A 31 -20.79 18.49 -16.47
CA LEU A 31 -20.74 17.06 -16.83
C LEU A 31 -21.10 16.85 -18.30
N HIS A 32 -22.12 17.55 -18.80
CA HIS A 32 -22.54 17.47 -20.21
C HIS A 32 -21.47 18.03 -21.16
N ASP A 33 -20.83 19.14 -20.81
CA ASP A 33 -19.73 19.74 -21.60
C ASP A 33 -18.49 18.84 -21.59
N LEU A 34 -18.16 18.22 -20.47
CA LEU A 34 -17.04 17.28 -20.37
C LEU A 34 -17.28 16.02 -21.21
N GLU A 35 -18.47 15.47 -21.19
CA GLU A 35 -18.81 14.30 -22.03
C GLU A 35 -18.83 14.66 -23.52
N LYS A 36 -19.40 15.82 -23.90
CA LYS A 36 -19.39 16.33 -25.26
C LYS A 36 -17.96 16.56 -25.74
N PHE A 37 -17.14 17.24 -24.95
CA PHE A 37 -15.73 17.49 -25.24
C PHE A 37 -14.92 16.20 -25.39
N ARG A 38 -15.13 15.23 -24.53
CA ARG A 38 -14.49 13.90 -24.63
C ARG A 38 -14.92 13.17 -25.90
N ARG A 39 -16.20 13.22 -26.26
CA ARG A 39 -16.73 12.58 -27.47
C ARG A 39 -16.20 13.21 -28.76
N GLU A 40 -16.04 14.53 -28.79
CA GLU A 40 -15.52 15.27 -29.94
C GLU A 40 -14.01 15.11 -30.13
N LEU A 41 -13.24 15.08 -29.03
CA LEU A 41 -11.76 15.00 -29.07
C LEU A 41 -11.23 13.57 -29.29
N LEU A 42 -11.89 12.56 -28.77
CA LEU A 42 -11.40 11.19 -28.74
C LEU A 42 -12.10 10.24 -29.71
N GLY A 43 -13.17 10.70 -30.37
CA GLY A 43 -13.88 9.96 -31.42
C GLY A 43 -14.45 8.61 -30.99
N PRO A 44 -14.91 7.77 -31.95
CA PRO A 44 -15.54 6.48 -31.67
C PRO A 44 -14.64 5.49 -30.92
N ALA A 45 -13.31 5.58 -31.10
CA ALA A 45 -12.33 4.73 -30.41
C ALA A 45 -12.35 4.89 -28.90
N TYR A 46 -12.70 6.07 -28.39
CA TYR A 46 -12.84 6.32 -26.94
C TYR A 46 -14.03 5.57 -26.32
N LEU A 47 -15.16 5.53 -27.04
CA LEU A 47 -16.34 4.80 -26.58
C LEU A 47 -16.09 3.29 -26.53
N THR A 48 -15.36 2.77 -27.50
CA THR A 48 -14.97 1.36 -27.53
C THR A 48 -13.97 1.04 -26.42
N ALA A 49 -13.04 1.94 -26.13
CA ALA A 49 -12.10 1.79 -25.00
C ALA A 49 -12.78 1.87 -23.64
N GLN A 50 -13.78 2.75 -23.46
CA GLN A 50 -14.57 2.82 -22.21
C GLN A 50 -15.44 1.59 -22.00
N LEU A 51 -16.00 1.01 -23.07
CA LEU A 51 -16.76 -0.24 -22.98
C LEU A 51 -15.87 -1.47 -22.80
N ALA A 52 -14.58 -1.37 -23.16
CA ALA A 52 -13.58 -2.41 -22.98
C ALA A 52 -12.78 -2.31 -21.66
N THR A 53 -12.83 -1.16 -20.97
CA THR A 53 -12.26 -1.05 -19.63
C THR A 53 -13.34 -1.44 -18.63
N PRO A 54 -13.20 -2.58 -17.92
CA PRO A 54 -13.98 -2.80 -16.73
C PRO A 54 -13.77 -1.62 -15.79
N ASP A 55 -14.83 -1.20 -15.10
CA ASP A 55 -14.83 -0.14 -14.09
C ASP A 55 -14.02 -0.62 -12.85
N ASN A 56 -12.72 -0.77 -13.01
CA ASN A 56 -11.77 -1.31 -12.03
C ASN A 56 -10.73 -0.27 -11.66
N HIS A 57 -11.18 0.88 -11.14
CA HIS A 57 -10.31 1.77 -10.36
C HIS A 57 -10.12 1.31 -8.90
N ARG A 58 -10.75 0.24 -8.48
CA ARG A 58 -10.28 -0.57 -7.37
C ARG A 58 -9.40 -1.66 -7.97
N ALA A 59 -8.13 -1.67 -7.60
CA ALA A 59 -7.32 -2.87 -7.73
C ALA A 59 -8.01 -3.97 -6.90
N GLU A 60 -8.95 -4.68 -7.53
CA GLU A 60 -9.36 -5.98 -7.03
C GLU A 60 -8.09 -6.80 -7.05
N GLY A 61 -7.59 -7.09 -5.84
CA GLY A 61 -6.46 -7.99 -5.70
C GLY A 61 -6.82 -9.24 -6.47
N THR A 62 -5.94 -9.73 -7.30
CA THR A 62 -6.10 -10.95 -8.10
C THR A 62 -6.31 -12.21 -7.25
N GLY A 63 -6.61 -12.06 -5.95
CA GLY A 63 -6.72 -13.14 -4.96
C GLY A 63 -5.35 -13.73 -4.59
N ASN A 64 -4.31 -13.39 -5.30
CA ASN A 64 -2.96 -13.83 -5.02
C ASN A 64 -2.29 -12.78 -4.11
N ASN A 65 -2.23 -13.04 -2.81
CA ASN A 65 -1.57 -12.18 -1.82
C ASN A 65 -0.06 -12.47 -1.69
N GLN A 66 0.51 -13.30 -2.55
CA GLN A 66 1.92 -13.70 -2.50
C GLN A 66 2.75 -12.84 -3.45
N TRP A 67 2.92 -11.58 -3.09
CA TRP A 67 3.76 -10.65 -3.83
C TRP A 67 5.17 -10.60 -3.24
N HIS A 68 6.17 -10.92 -4.04
CA HIS A 68 7.56 -10.91 -3.61
C HIS A 68 8.19 -9.54 -3.85
N THR A 69 8.88 -9.04 -2.85
CA THR A 69 9.66 -7.81 -2.98
C THR A 69 10.90 -8.10 -3.85
N PRO A 70 11.15 -7.30 -4.91
CA PRO A 70 12.33 -7.47 -5.74
C PRO A 70 13.63 -7.50 -4.93
N ALA A 71 14.54 -8.40 -5.29
CA ALA A 71 15.76 -8.70 -4.54
C ALA A 71 16.63 -7.46 -4.25
N GLN A 72 16.60 -6.45 -5.11
CA GLN A 72 17.34 -5.20 -4.90
C GLN A 72 16.93 -4.48 -3.61
N TYR A 73 15.64 -4.41 -3.27
CA TYR A 73 15.16 -3.75 -2.05
C TYR A 73 15.50 -4.57 -0.81
N ILE A 74 15.48 -5.89 -0.92
CA ILE A 74 15.95 -6.79 0.15
C ILE A 74 17.44 -6.59 0.39
N ALA A 75 18.25 -6.48 -0.68
CA ALA A 75 19.68 -6.18 -0.58
C ALA A 75 19.93 -4.82 0.12
N MET A 76 19.15 -3.79 -0.21
CA MET A 76 19.19 -2.50 0.46
C MET A 76 18.83 -2.61 1.94
N ALA A 77 17.77 -3.35 2.28
CA ALA A 77 17.38 -3.60 3.65
C ALA A 77 18.49 -4.33 4.44
N ARG A 78 19.10 -5.35 3.85
CA ARG A 78 20.24 -6.06 4.44
C ARG A 78 21.47 -5.14 4.59
N LYS A 79 21.71 -4.25 3.63
CA LYS A 79 22.78 -3.25 3.72
C LYS A 79 22.60 -2.33 4.93
N VAL A 80 21.37 -1.97 5.27
CA VAL A 80 21.04 -1.14 6.44
C VAL A 80 21.06 -1.95 7.74
N LEU A 81 20.36 -3.07 7.78
CA LEU A 81 20.17 -3.88 8.98
C LEU A 81 21.40 -4.75 9.31
N GLY A 82 22.25 -5.08 8.34
CA GLY A 82 23.32 -6.07 8.43
C GLY A 82 22.81 -7.48 8.13
N LYS A 83 22.05 -8.07 9.02
CA LYS A 83 21.29 -9.32 8.79
C LYS A 83 19.81 -9.09 9.11
N ILE A 84 18.95 -9.99 8.67
CA ILE A 84 17.53 -10.03 9.04
C ILE A 84 17.37 -11.17 10.02
N ASP A 85 16.96 -10.86 11.25
CA ASP A 85 16.73 -11.86 12.30
C ASP A 85 15.33 -12.47 12.16
N LEU A 86 14.33 -11.66 11.71
CA LEU A 86 12.95 -12.09 11.60
C LEU A 86 12.26 -11.46 10.38
N ASP A 87 11.46 -12.29 9.68
CA ASP A 87 10.45 -11.87 8.68
C ASP A 87 9.09 -12.46 9.10
N PRO A 88 8.22 -11.66 9.73
CA PRO A 88 7.00 -12.19 10.34
C PRO A 88 5.83 -12.38 9.37
N ALA A 89 5.99 -12.01 8.09
CA ALA A 89 4.96 -12.11 7.07
C ALA A 89 5.60 -12.54 5.73
N SER A 90 5.94 -13.79 5.61
CA SER A 90 6.79 -14.30 4.55
C SER A 90 6.19 -15.49 3.79
N SER A 91 6.96 -16.02 2.87
CA SER A 91 6.75 -17.31 2.20
C SER A 91 8.10 -17.97 1.93
N ASP A 92 8.10 -19.29 1.69
CA ASP A 92 9.33 -20.02 1.36
C ASP A 92 10.00 -19.45 0.11
N ALA A 93 9.20 -18.98 -0.85
CA ALA A 93 9.71 -18.35 -2.06
C ALA A 93 10.39 -17.00 -1.77
N ALA A 94 9.77 -16.15 -0.93
CA ALA A 94 10.35 -14.87 -0.52
C ALA A 94 11.68 -15.06 0.24
N GLN A 95 11.80 -16.15 1.02
CA GLN A 95 12.98 -16.44 1.81
C GLN A 95 14.23 -16.77 0.97
N LYS A 96 14.09 -17.11 -0.29
CA LYS A 96 15.23 -17.23 -1.23
C LYS A 96 16.02 -15.90 -1.31
N ALA A 97 15.31 -14.75 -1.26
CA ALA A 97 15.90 -13.42 -1.27
C ALA A 97 16.12 -12.86 0.13
N VAL A 98 15.11 -12.94 1.01
CA VAL A 98 15.12 -12.32 2.35
C VAL A 98 16.14 -12.99 3.25
N LYS A 99 16.22 -14.31 3.27
CA LYS A 99 17.16 -15.11 4.09
C LYS A 99 17.16 -14.66 5.57
N ALA A 100 15.96 -14.53 6.14
CA ALA A 100 15.81 -14.25 7.56
C ALA A 100 16.23 -15.49 8.39
N THR A 101 16.70 -15.26 9.61
CA THR A 101 17.02 -16.35 10.52
C THR A 101 15.77 -17.12 10.94
N THR A 102 14.67 -16.38 11.15
CA THR A 102 13.34 -16.91 11.47
C THR A 102 12.32 -16.23 10.58
N TYR A 103 11.32 -16.95 10.12
CA TYR A 103 10.20 -16.38 9.37
C TYR A 103 8.91 -17.13 9.65
N PHE A 104 7.77 -16.50 9.33
CA PHE A 104 6.43 -17.08 9.48
C PHE A 104 5.67 -16.92 8.17
N THR A 105 5.01 -17.99 7.74
CA THR A 105 4.25 -18.02 6.48
C THR A 105 2.75 -17.83 6.70
N GLY A 106 2.27 -18.00 7.93
CA GLY A 106 0.85 -17.90 8.26
C GLY A 106 0.02 -19.11 7.78
N THR A 107 0.67 -20.19 7.35
CA THR A 107 0.00 -21.40 6.83
C THR A 107 -0.70 -22.21 7.92
N THR A 108 -0.27 -22.07 9.16
CA THR A 108 -0.89 -22.70 10.34
C THR A 108 -1.08 -21.68 11.46
N PRO A 109 -1.95 -21.95 12.45
CA PRO A 109 -2.11 -21.08 13.61
C PRO A 109 -0.81 -20.83 14.39
N ASP A 110 0.09 -21.80 14.44
CA ASP A 110 1.37 -21.73 15.15
C ASP A 110 2.45 -21.05 14.31
N ASP A 111 2.29 -21.05 12.99
CA ASP A 111 3.14 -20.34 12.01
C ASP A 111 2.59 -18.96 11.65
N ASN A 112 1.85 -18.34 12.56
CA ASN A 112 1.27 -17.01 12.35
C ASN A 112 2.12 -15.94 13.05
N GLY A 113 2.81 -15.12 12.26
CA GLY A 113 3.67 -14.06 12.78
C GLY A 113 2.97 -13.05 13.69
N LEU A 114 1.66 -12.84 13.55
CA LEU A 114 0.90 -11.99 14.48
C LEU A 114 0.79 -12.58 15.88
N LYS A 115 0.86 -13.91 16.02
CA LYS A 115 0.77 -14.61 17.30
C LYS A 115 2.13 -14.82 17.97
N GLN A 116 3.21 -14.69 17.20
CA GLN A 116 4.57 -14.95 17.70
C GLN A 116 5.25 -13.68 18.22
N PRO A 117 6.19 -13.78 19.17
CA PRO A 117 6.99 -12.63 19.60
C PRO A 117 7.98 -12.21 18.51
N TRP A 118 8.16 -10.89 18.33
CA TRP A 118 9.13 -10.35 17.38
C TRP A 118 10.37 -9.85 18.11
N TYR A 119 11.53 -10.04 17.51
CA TYR A 119 12.80 -9.63 18.12
C TYR A 119 13.88 -9.32 17.09
N GLY A 120 14.91 -8.62 17.53
CA GLY A 120 16.11 -8.40 16.75
C GLY A 120 15.91 -7.39 15.62
N ARG A 121 16.34 -7.73 14.41
CA ARG A 121 16.26 -6.91 13.20
C ARG A 121 15.23 -7.50 12.26
N VAL A 122 14.18 -6.74 12.00
CA VAL A 122 13.00 -7.21 11.30
C VAL A 122 12.94 -6.62 9.89
N TRP A 123 12.68 -7.47 8.93
CA TRP A 123 12.13 -7.11 7.63
C TRP A 123 10.63 -7.41 7.66
N LEU A 124 9.80 -6.46 7.28
CA LEU A 124 8.35 -6.63 7.25
C LEU A 124 7.78 -6.11 5.94
N ASN A 125 7.23 -6.99 5.12
CA ASN A 125 6.33 -6.69 4.00
C ASN A 125 5.00 -7.39 4.28
N PRO A 126 4.04 -6.75 4.98
CA PRO A 126 2.84 -7.42 5.43
C PRO A 126 1.88 -7.67 4.28
N PRO A 127 0.91 -8.60 4.41
CA PRO A 127 -0.22 -8.70 3.51
C PRO A 127 -0.97 -7.36 3.45
N TYR A 128 -1.38 -6.97 2.23
CA TYR A 128 -1.96 -5.64 2.00
C TYR A 128 -3.49 -5.59 2.13
N SER A 129 -4.14 -6.64 2.67
CA SER A 129 -5.55 -6.52 3.03
C SER A 129 -5.73 -5.46 4.13
N PRO A 130 -6.82 -4.68 4.14
CA PRO A 130 -7.00 -3.60 5.11
C PRO A 130 -6.88 -4.05 6.58
N LYS A 131 -7.36 -5.26 6.89
CA LYS A 131 -7.30 -5.84 8.23
C LYS A 131 -5.89 -6.28 8.60
N ASP A 132 -5.20 -6.95 7.69
CA ASP A 132 -3.89 -7.52 7.98
C ASP A 132 -2.82 -6.45 8.09
N ILE A 133 -2.78 -5.49 7.15
CA ILE A 133 -1.78 -4.42 7.19
C ILE A 133 -1.86 -3.63 8.51
N ALA A 134 -3.06 -3.31 8.98
CA ALA A 134 -3.24 -2.60 10.24
C ALA A 134 -2.69 -3.41 11.43
N ALA A 135 -3.03 -4.70 11.52
CA ALA A 135 -2.58 -5.57 12.60
C ALA A 135 -1.05 -5.76 12.63
N PHE A 136 -0.43 -5.97 11.45
CA PHE A 136 1.02 -6.12 11.35
C PHE A 136 1.76 -4.83 11.70
N VAL A 137 1.27 -3.67 11.24
CA VAL A 137 1.87 -2.36 11.53
C VAL A 137 1.75 -2.01 13.01
N GLU A 138 0.58 -2.23 13.61
CA GLU A 138 0.37 -2.02 15.05
C GLU A 138 1.32 -2.89 15.88
N LYS A 139 1.42 -4.18 15.54
CA LYS A 139 2.35 -5.09 16.20
C LYS A 139 3.79 -4.65 16.03
N MET A 140 4.21 -4.24 14.83
CA MET A 140 5.55 -3.72 14.59
C MET A 140 5.89 -2.55 15.52
N CYS A 141 4.96 -1.61 15.64
CA CYS A 141 5.12 -0.45 16.51
C CYS A 141 5.21 -0.84 17.99
N ALA A 142 4.37 -1.76 18.44
CA ALA A 142 4.38 -2.27 19.82
C ALA A 142 5.69 -3.00 20.14
N GLU A 143 6.17 -3.87 19.26
CA GLU A 143 7.41 -4.62 19.43
C GLU A 143 8.66 -3.73 19.41
N TYR A 144 8.63 -2.66 18.60
CA TYR A 144 9.70 -1.66 18.61
C TYR A 144 9.69 -0.79 19.88
N LYS A 145 8.52 -0.32 20.32
CA LYS A 145 8.36 0.44 21.59
C LYS A 145 8.81 -0.36 22.80
N SER A 146 8.51 -1.66 22.84
CA SER A 146 8.95 -2.59 23.90
C SER A 146 10.45 -2.92 23.87
N LYS A 147 11.18 -2.45 22.83
CA LYS A 147 12.61 -2.69 22.60
C LYS A 147 12.98 -4.15 22.28
N ARG A 148 11.99 -5.04 22.05
CA ARG A 148 12.25 -6.39 21.55
C ARG A 148 12.78 -6.36 20.13
N VAL A 149 12.15 -5.56 19.27
CA VAL A 149 12.68 -5.22 17.94
C VAL A 149 13.70 -4.10 18.11
N ARG A 150 14.95 -4.37 17.71
CA ARG A 150 16.06 -3.41 17.81
C ARG A 150 16.15 -2.47 16.62
N ALA A 151 15.81 -2.98 15.45
CA ALA A 151 15.68 -2.21 14.20
C ALA A 151 14.74 -2.94 13.25
N ALA A 152 14.05 -2.19 12.41
CA ALA A 152 13.22 -2.77 11.37
C ALA A 152 13.21 -1.91 10.10
N ILE A 153 12.99 -2.56 8.97
CA ILE A 153 12.53 -1.92 7.74
C ILE A 153 11.19 -2.54 7.39
N MET A 154 10.18 -1.69 7.31
CA MET A 154 8.81 -2.06 6.95
C MET A 154 8.46 -1.44 5.61
N LEU A 155 7.97 -2.26 4.68
CA LEU A 155 7.47 -1.85 3.37
C LEU A 155 5.94 -1.93 3.36
N THR A 156 5.29 -0.83 3.02
CA THR A 156 3.82 -0.76 2.95
C THR A 156 3.38 0.10 1.77
N HIS A 157 2.06 0.18 1.51
CA HIS A 157 1.51 1.28 0.72
C HIS A 157 1.78 2.63 1.38
N ASN A 158 1.82 3.70 0.57
CA ASN A 158 1.99 5.07 1.06
C ASN A 158 0.66 5.77 1.36
N TYR A 159 -0.32 5.05 1.89
CA TYR A 159 -1.64 5.58 2.26
C TYR A 159 -1.54 6.45 3.51
N THR A 160 -1.07 7.69 3.31
CA THR A 160 -0.76 8.64 4.39
C THR A 160 -1.95 9.04 5.24
N ASP A 161 -3.17 8.88 4.73
CA ASP A 161 -4.45 9.16 5.39
C ASP A 161 -4.98 7.98 6.22
N SER A 162 -4.35 6.80 6.12
CA SER A 162 -4.79 5.63 6.90
C SER A 162 -4.33 5.70 8.37
N GLY A 163 -5.18 5.18 9.28
CA GLY A 163 -4.88 5.17 10.71
C GLY A 163 -3.58 4.42 11.06
N TRP A 164 -3.29 3.29 10.39
CA TRP A 164 -2.07 2.54 10.61
C TRP A 164 -0.82 3.32 10.15
N PHE A 165 -0.91 4.11 9.05
CA PHE A 165 0.21 4.95 8.61
C PHE A 165 0.47 6.08 9.62
N GLN A 166 -0.60 6.77 10.02
CA GLN A 166 -0.55 7.84 11.03
C GLN A 166 -0.03 7.36 12.39
N GLY A 167 -0.30 6.10 12.75
CA GLY A 167 0.21 5.47 13.97
C GLY A 167 1.69 5.09 13.89
N ALA A 168 2.18 4.69 12.72
CA ALA A 168 3.55 4.24 12.52
C ALA A 168 4.52 5.40 12.23
N ALA A 169 4.10 6.40 11.46
CA ALA A 169 4.97 7.47 10.99
C ALA A 169 5.68 8.23 12.13
N PRO A 170 5.02 8.63 13.22
CA PRO A 170 5.70 9.34 14.33
C PRO A 170 6.73 8.48 15.08
N ILE A 171 6.61 7.14 15.00
CA ILE A 171 7.51 6.21 15.68
C ILE A 171 8.75 5.90 14.83
N ALA A 172 8.60 5.95 13.52
CA ALA A 172 9.68 5.73 12.58
C ALA A 172 10.77 6.80 12.72
N LYS A 173 12.02 6.43 12.44
CA LYS A 173 13.17 7.36 12.48
C LYS A 173 13.48 7.98 11.12
N ALA A 174 12.97 7.36 10.05
CA ALA A 174 12.95 7.90 8.70
C ALA A 174 11.95 7.11 7.86
N ILE A 175 11.40 7.75 6.83
CA ILE A 175 10.49 7.14 5.86
C ILE A 175 11.03 7.49 4.48
N CYS A 176 11.15 6.50 3.60
CA CYS A 176 11.49 6.70 2.19
C CYS A 176 10.24 6.51 1.32
N PHE A 177 9.97 7.49 0.48
CA PHE A 177 8.98 7.39 -0.59
C PHE A 177 9.72 7.20 -1.91
N PRO A 178 9.71 5.98 -2.49
CA PRO A 178 10.39 5.72 -3.76
C PRO A 178 9.88 6.63 -4.88
N LYS A 179 10.79 7.11 -5.73
CA LYS A 179 10.46 7.94 -6.90
C LYS A 179 9.69 7.21 -7.99
N THR A 180 9.71 5.87 -7.96
CA THR A 180 8.96 5.00 -8.86
C THR A 180 8.19 3.96 -8.04
N ARG A 181 7.06 3.50 -8.56
CA ARG A 181 6.32 2.39 -7.94
C ARG A 181 7.12 1.10 -7.99
N ILE A 182 7.08 0.32 -6.92
CA ILE A 182 7.77 -0.98 -6.86
C ILE A 182 7.00 -1.99 -7.70
N ARG A 183 7.68 -2.63 -8.62
CA ARG A 183 7.13 -3.75 -9.38
C ARG A 183 7.40 -5.03 -8.58
N PHE A 184 6.42 -5.43 -7.80
CA PHE A 184 6.49 -6.71 -7.10
C PHE A 184 6.50 -7.86 -8.11
N GLU A 185 7.06 -8.97 -7.71
CA GLU A 185 7.13 -10.19 -8.50
C GLU A 185 6.06 -11.17 -8.01
N ASP A 186 5.44 -11.89 -8.94
CA ASP A 186 4.57 -13.01 -8.60
C ASP A 186 5.41 -14.23 -8.13
N PRO A 187 4.78 -15.36 -7.73
CA PRO A 187 5.51 -16.55 -7.32
C PRO A 187 6.46 -17.13 -8.39
N ASP A 188 6.20 -16.86 -9.64
CA ASP A 188 7.01 -17.30 -10.78
C ASP A 188 8.14 -16.31 -11.11
N GLY A 189 8.24 -15.20 -10.38
CA GLY A 189 9.25 -14.15 -10.55
C GLY A 189 8.92 -13.16 -11.68
N VAL A 190 7.69 -13.13 -12.16
CA VAL A 190 7.27 -12.19 -13.22
C VAL A 190 6.89 -10.85 -12.58
N PRO A 191 7.50 -9.72 -13.02
CA PRO A 191 7.19 -8.41 -12.49
C PRO A 191 5.75 -7.98 -12.83
N CYS A 192 4.98 -7.58 -11.83
CA CYS A 192 3.63 -7.10 -12.00
C CYS A 192 3.56 -5.59 -12.22
N SER A 193 2.51 -5.14 -12.90
CA SER A 193 2.24 -3.72 -13.06
C SER A 193 1.85 -3.10 -11.71
N PRO A 194 2.62 -2.10 -11.20
CA PRO A 194 2.35 -1.53 -9.90
C PRO A 194 1.14 -0.59 -9.97
N THR A 195 0.15 -0.82 -9.12
CA THR A 195 -1.05 0.01 -9.03
C THR A 195 -0.94 1.10 -7.97
N GLN A 196 -0.17 0.85 -6.91
CA GLN A 196 -0.08 1.71 -5.73
C GLN A 196 1.36 2.20 -5.50
N GLY A 197 1.49 3.36 -4.83
CA GLY A 197 2.76 3.83 -4.31
C GLY A 197 3.11 3.13 -2.99
N GLN A 198 4.41 3.06 -2.68
CA GLN A 198 4.92 2.42 -1.47
C GLN A 198 5.72 3.39 -0.61
N ALA A 199 5.92 3.00 0.66
CA ALA A 199 6.80 3.67 1.59
C ALA A 199 7.62 2.63 2.37
N PHE A 200 8.90 2.93 2.57
CA PHE A 200 9.78 2.18 3.48
C PHE A 200 9.91 2.95 4.78
N PHE A 201 9.49 2.36 5.87
CA PHE A 201 9.67 2.90 7.22
C PHE A 201 10.91 2.30 7.86
N TYR A 202 11.73 3.12 8.46
CA TYR A 202 12.87 2.66 9.25
C TYR A 202 12.64 2.90 10.74
N PHE A 203 12.80 1.86 11.50
CA PHE A 203 12.82 1.86 12.96
C PHE A 203 14.19 1.43 13.43
N GLY A 204 14.88 2.24 14.21
CA GLY A 204 16.22 1.89 14.70
C GLY A 204 17.08 3.11 15.02
N ARG A 205 18.27 2.86 15.59
CA ARG A 205 19.17 3.93 16.02
C ARG A 205 19.98 4.55 14.90
N ASN A 206 20.26 3.82 13.81
CA ASN A 206 21.14 4.27 12.74
C ASN A 206 20.36 4.78 11.52
N ALA A 207 19.57 5.85 11.71
CA ALA A 207 18.82 6.47 10.62
C ALA A 207 19.71 6.98 9.48
N SER A 208 20.93 7.43 9.79
CA SER A 208 21.87 7.94 8.77
C SER A 208 22.23 6.87 7.73
N LYS A 209 22.35 5.61 8.15
CA LYS A 209 22.62 4.51 7.22
C LYS A 209 21.43 4.22 6.30
N PHE A 210 20.21 4.25 6.86
CA PHE A 210 18.99 4.13 6.07
C PHE A 210 18.85 5.28 5.08
N ILE A 211 19.05 6.52 5.52
CA ILE A 211 18.95 7.72 4.69
C ILE A 211 19.91 7.62 3.49
N ARG A 212 21.17 7.23 3.73
CA ARG A 212 22.16 7.09 2.67
C ARG A 212 21.78 6.02 1.65
N VAL A 213 21.28 4.85 2.10
CA VAL A 213 20.98 3.72 1.22
C VAL A 213 19.66 3.93 0.48
N PHE A 214 18.60 4.33 1.19
CA PHE A 214 17.26 4.50 0.59
C PHE A 214 17.06 5.87 -0.07
N GLY A 215 17.88 6.86 0.24
CA GLY A 215 17.89 8.15 -0.45
C GLY A 215 18.26 8.05 -1.95
N GLU A 216 18.93 6.97 -2.35
CA GLU A 216 19.24 6.71 -3.77
C GLU A 216 17.96 6.43 -4.59
N ILE A 217 16.92 5.90 -3.96
CA ILE A 217 15.68 5.48 -4.65
C ILE A 217 14.49 6.42 -4.45
N GLY A 218 14.56 7.39 -3.54
CA GLY A 218 13.41 8.25 -3.28
C GLY A 218 13.65 9.36 -2.28
N ILE A 219 12.56 10.05 -1.95
CA ILE A 219 12.55 11.14 -0.98
C ILE A 219 12.59 10.55 0.43
N ILE A 220 13.44 11.10 1.28
CA ILE A 220 13.48 10.74 2.71
C ILE A 220 12.80 11.82 3.54
N VAL A 221 11.88 11.39 4.39
CA VAL A 221 11.23 12.22 5.42
C VAL A 221 11.64 11.72 6.79
N ARG A 222 11.92 12.63 7.70
CA ARG A 222 12.17 12.33 9.12
C ARG A 222 11.01 12.91 9.92
N PRO A 223 10.18 12.06 10.56
CA PRO A 223 9.17 12.54 11.50
C PRO A 223 9.83 13.30 12.66
N ILE A 224 9.17 14.35 13.08
CA ILE A 224 9.63 15.25 14.17
C ILE A 224 9.20 14.65 15.52
#